data_f7ab26f1c3249e383375037b0ffb2769
#
_entry.id   f7ab26f1c3249e383375037b0ffb2769
#
_cell.length_a   1.000
_cell.length_b   1.000
_cell.length_c   1.000
_cell.angle_alpha   90.00
_cell.angle_beta   90.00
_cell.angle_gamma   90.00
#
_symmetry.space_group_name_H-M   'P 1'
#
loop_
_entity.id
_entity.type
_entity.pdbx_description
1 polymer ?
#
loop_
_entity_poly.entity_id
_entity_poly.type
_entity_poly.pdbx_seq_one_letter_code
_entity_poly.pdbx_strand_id
1 'polypeptide(L)'
;SVVARAAAAEADALGLPFLCSSAVLDTLTEEPTEWVARLAPAQSHGWRIYADFLLSAGHSRVAVAAEPSVYWASGTRILRDYLSVRGGTVIDLDLRVLAPAAVCDELAGHGATAVLVLAGYPEPATSIVRSVRSDRRLGGIMIGAPAGQPEFAGWLRLLGDDGAGIPFLRYLPARLSPLGARVETAMHERLAEAPSFVAFEGYDTVTVLAGLLSSNGTDRARVAQSWPRVAVEGTRGQIQFSRTPGISVWQWAWAPIQVVDRDPAKPDRFRVLHTS
;
A
#
# COMPACT_ATOMS: atom_id res chain seq x y z
N SER A 1 0.23 -3.64 10.45
CA SER A 1 1.39 -2.77 10.78
C SER A 1 1.67 -2.68 12.28
N VAL A 2 0.66 -2.60 13.15
CA VAL A 2 0.86 -2.61 14.62
C VAL A 2 1.48 -3.93 15.08
N VAL A 3 0.96 -5.06 14.60
CA VAL A 3 1.50 -6.39 14.89
C VAL A 3 2.94 -6.52 14.40
N ALA A 4 3.25 -6.03 13.19
CA ALA A 4 4.61 -6.08 12.66
C ALA A 4 5.60 -5.26 13.49
N ARG A 5 5.17 -4.10 14.02
CA ARG A 5 5.98 -3.28 14.93
C ARG A 5 6.29 -4.04 16.23
N ALA A 6 5.28 -4.65 16.84
CA ALA A 6 5.47 -5.43 18.05
C ALA A 6 6.40 -6.64 17.82
N ALA A 7 6.19 -7.36 16.71
CA ALA A 7 7.03 -8.50 16.33
C ALA A 7 8.48 -8.08 16.04
N ALA A 8 8.70 -6.92 15.40
CA ALA A 8 10.02 -6.38 15.12
C ALA A 8 10.75 -6.01 16.42
N ALA A 9 10.07 -5.36 17.36
CA ALA A 9 10.65 -5.01 18.67
C ALA A 9 11.04 -6.26 19.47
N GLU A 10 10.18 -7.28 19.47
CA GLU A 10 10.48 -8.54 20.15
C GLU A 10 11.64 -9.29 19.46
N ALA A 11 11.67 -9.30 18.13
CA ALA A 11 12.76 -9.92 17.39
C ALA A 11 14.11 -9.24 17.68
N ASP A 12 14.12 -7.91 17.77
CA ASP A 12 15.30 -7.13 18.15
C ASP A 12 15.76 -7.47 19.59
N ALA A 13 14.83 -7.50 20.54
CA ALA A 13 15.13 -7.84 21.94
C ALA A 13 15.68 -9.26 22.10
N LEU A 14 15.22 -10.20 21.27
CA LEU A 14 15.66 -11.60 21.29
C LEU A 14 16.88 -11.90 20.40
N GLY A 15 17.38 -10.93 19.67
CA GLY A 15 18.43 -11.13 18.68
C GLY A 15 18.02 -12.11 17.58
N LEU A 16 16.83 -11.93 17.03
CA LEU A 16 16.28 -12.76 15.96
C LEU A 16 16.19 -11.99 14.65
N PRO A 17 16.75 -12.50 13.53
CA PRO A 17 16.50 -11.90 12.23
C PRO A 17 15.01 -11.88 11.89
N PHE A 18 14.48 -10.71 11.58
CA PHE A 18 13.08 -10.52 11.22
C PHE A 18 12.97 -9.82 9.86
N LEU A 19 12.37 -10.49 8.88
CA LEU A 19 12.07 -9.92 7.58
C LEU A 19 10.58 -9.59 7.47
N CYS A 20 10.27 -8.30 7.41
CA CYS A 20 8.92 -7.80 7.24
C CYS A 20 8.58 -7.76 5.74
N SER A 21 7.57 -8.52 5.30
CA SER A 21 7.17 -8.59 3.89
C SER A 21 6.30 -7.40 3.45
N SER A 22 5.20 -7.12 4.18
CA SER A 22 4.11 -6.27 3.68
C SER A 22 3.80 -5.05 4.54
N ALA A 23 4.33 -4.95 5.76
CA ALA A 23 4.02 -3.81 6.62
C ALA A 23 4.81 -2.56 6.21
N VAL A 24 4.10 -1.49 5.92
CA VAL A 24 4.63 -0.26 5.32
C VAL A 24 4.86 0.89 6.31
N LEU A 25 4.40 0.82 7.57
CA LEU A 25 4.62 1.92 8.53
C LEU A 25 6.10 2.31 8.57
N ASP A 26 6.39 3.59 8.50
CA ASP A 26 7.77 4.11 8.49
C ASP A 26 8.53 3.70 9.74
N THR A 27 7.84 3.67 10.87
CA THR A 27 8.41 3.30 12.16
C THR A 27 8.02 1.88 12.57
N LEU A 28 8.62 0.87 11.94
CA LEU A 28 8.51 -0.51 12.45
C LEU A 28 9.17 -0.65 13.81
N THR A 29 10.32 0.01 13.99
CA THR A 29 10.95 0.25 15.28
C THR A 29 11.26 1.74 15.41
N GLU A 30 11.29 2.26 16.63
CA GLU A 30 11.66 3.65 16.91
C GLU A 30 13.18 3.80 16.94
N GLU A 31 13.87 2.74 17.31
CA GLU A 31 15.32 2.67 17.41
C GLU A 31 15.94 1.90 16.23
N PRO A 32 17.15 2.29 15.78
CA PRO A 32 17.89 1.53 14.79
C PRO A 32 18.15 0.10 15.26
N THR A 33 17.93 -0.86 14.36
CA THR A 33 18.16 -2.29 14.64
C THR A 33 18.95 -2.95 13.52
N GLU A 34 19.83 -3.90 13.89
CA GLU A 34 20.52 -4.77 12.92
C GLU A 34 19.68 -6.02 12.59
N TRP A 35 18.63 -6.30 13.37
CA TRP A 35 17.89 -7.55 13.30
C TRP A 35 16.71 -7.49 12.34
N VAL A 36 16.25 -6.30 11.96
CA VAL A 36 15.01 -6.12 11.20
C VAL A 36 15.29 -5.59 9.81
N ALA A 37 14.70 -6.24 8.80
CA ALA A 37 14.66 -5.78 7.42
C ALA A 37 13.23 -5.72 6.90
N ARG A 38 12.97 -4.89 5.86
CA ARG A 38 11.66 -4.71 5.28
C ARG A 38 11.70 -4.75 3.76
N LEU A 39 10.84 -5.58 3.15
CA LEU A 39 10.66 -5.67 1.70
C LEU A 39 9.60 -4.70 1.16
N ALA A 40 8.56 -4.39 1.94
CA ALA A 40 7.58 -3.41 1.54
C ALA A 40 8.18 -2.00 1.51
N PRO A 41 7.70 -1.10 0.63
CA PRO A 41 8.13 0.29 0.66
C PRO A 41 7.72 0.99 1.94
N ALA A 42 8.37 2.09 2.26
CA ALA A 42 7.94 2.96 3.36
C ALA A 42 6.57 3.58 3.06
N GLN A 43 5.71 3.69 4.08
CA GLN A 43 4.39 4.29 3.93
C GLN A 43 4.48 5.72 3.39
N SER A 44 5.42 6.51 3.91
CA SER A 44 5.63 7.89 3.45
C SER A 44 5.96 7.98 1.97
N HIS A 45 6.71 7.00 1.44
CA HIS A 45 7.03 6.96 0.01
C HIS A 45 5.77 6.70 -0.82
N GLY A 46 4.99 5.68 -0.48
CA GLY A 46 3.75 5.35 -1.20
C GLY A 46 2.73 6.49 -1.16
N TRP A 47 2.52 7.11 0.01
CA TRP A 47 1.56 8.19 0.13
C TRP A 47 1.98 9.48 -0.58
N ARG A 48 3.28 9.76 -0.72
CA ARG A 48 3.77 10.87 -1.55
C ARG A 48 3.52 10.62 -3.03
N ILE A 49 3.78 9.41 -3.53
CA ILE A 49 3.47 9.02 -4.91
C ILE A 49 1.96 9.16 -5.18
N TYR A 50 1.12 8.75 -4.23
CA TYR A 50 -0.32 8.92 -4.36
C TYR A 50 -0.75 10.39 -4.36
N ALA A 51 -0.10 11.23 -3.54
CA ALA A 51 -0.34 12.66 -3.53
C ALA A 51 0.08 13.35 -4.84
N ASP A 52 1.22 12.94 -5.42
CA ASP A 52 1.65 13.43 -6.74
C ASP A 52 0.65 13.04 -7.83
N PHE A 53 0.13 11.82 -7.77
CA PHE A 53 -0.96 11.40 -8.66
C PHE A 53 -2.19 12.31 -8.50
N LEU A 54 -2.65 12.56 -7.27
CA LEU A 54 -3.80 13.43 -7.01
C LEU A 54 -3.61 14.82 -7.61
N LEU A 55 -2.45 15.43 -7.38
CA LEU A 55 -2.12 16.76 -7.91
C LEU A 55 -2.06 16.76 -9.44
N SER A 56 -1.42 15.75 -10.05
CA SER A 56 -1.32 15.64 -11.52
C SER A 56 -2.67 15.41 -12.18
N ALA A 57 -3.61 14.78 -11.47
CA ALA A 57 -5.00 14.59 -11.90
C ALA A 57 -5.91 15.79 -11.58
N GLY A 58 -5.37 16.87 -11.01
CA GLY A 58 -6.11 18.10 -10.70
C GLY A 58 -6.86 18.08 -9.36
N HIS A 59 -6.59 17.11 -8.49
CA HIS A 59 -7.25 16.97 -7.20
C HIS A 59 -6.40 17.58 -6.06
N SER A 60 -6.62 18.87 -5.79
CA SER A 60 -5.95 19.57 -4.69
C SER A 60 -6.81 19.71 -3.43
N ARG A 61 -8.12 19.46 -3.51
CA ARG A 61 -9.05 19.50 -2.38
C ARG A 61 -9.60 18.09 -2.10
N VAL A 62 -8.94 17.40 -1.18
CA VAL A 62 -9.11 15.96 -0.96
C VAL A 62 -9.80 15.73 0.38
N ALA A 63 -10.93 15.02 0.37
CA ALA A 63 -11.54 14.51 1.59
C ALA A 63 -10.98 13.12 1.92
N VAL A 64 -10.84 12.84 3.21
CA VAL A 64 -10.41 11.53 3.72
C VAL A 64 -11.49 11.01 4.66
N ALA A 65 -12.26 10.03 4.18
CA ALA A 65 -13.26 9.32 4.96
C ALA A 65 -12.59 8.14 5.66
N ALA A 66 -12.31 8.28 6.96
CA ALA A 66 -11.49 7.34 7.70
C ALA A 66 -12.15 6.80 8.97
N GLU A 67 -12.02 5.49 9.19
CA GLU A 67 -12.18 4.88 10.50
C GLU A 67 -10.88 5.02 11.32
N PRO A 68 -10.93 4.90 12.67
CA PRO A 68 -9.76 4.98 13.50
C PRO A 68 -8.75 3.86 13.20
N SER A 69 -7.54 4.25 12.80
CA SER A 69 -6.44 3.34 12.56
C SER A 69 -5.12 4.10 12.60
N VAL A 70 -4.11 3.56 13.29
CA VAL A 70 -2.75 4.12 13.32
C VAL A 70 -2.19 4.21 11.89
N TYR A 71 -2.47 3.19 11.05
CA TYR A 71 -2.03 3.15 9.66
C TYR A 71 -2.67 4.28 8.84
N TRP A 72 -4.00 4.44 8.94
CA TRP A 72 -4.71 5.46 8.17
C TRP A 72 -4.42 6.88 8.67
N ALA A 73 -4.35 7.07 9.98
CA ALA A 73 -3.98 8.37 10.57
C ALA A 73 -2.58 8.82 10.14
N SER A 74 -1.60 7.89 10.13
CA SER A 74 -0.25 8.17 9.63
C SER A 74 -0.26 8.55 8.14
N GLY A 75 -0.98 7.78 7.31
CA GLY A 75 -1.10 8.07 5.88
C GLY A 75 -1.78 9.41 5.60
N THR A 76 -2.88 9.70 6.30
CA THR A 76 -3.58 10.99 6.17
C THR A 76 -2.69 12.17 6.57
N ARG A 77 -1.88 12.02 7.63
CA ARG A 77 -0.92 13.05 8.03
C ARG A 77 0.13 13.30 6.94
N ILE A 78 0.73 12.23 6.40
CA ILE A 78 1.71 12.32 5.32
C ILE A 78 1.10 13.03 4.10
N LEU A 79 -0.12 12.64 3.70
CA LEU A 79 -0.86 13.26 2.61
C LEU A 79 -1.08 14.75 2.85
N ARG A 80 -1.55 15.12 4.06
CA ARG A 80 -1.82 16.51 4.44
C ARG A 80 -0.55 17.34 4.37
N ASP A 81 0.53 16.89 4.99
CA ASP A 81 1.80 17.58 5.02
C ASP A 81 2.33 17.80 3.57
N TYR A 82 2.19 16.78 2.74
CA TYR A 82 2.66 16.84 1.35
C TYR A 82 1.83 17.76 0.47
N LEU A 83 0.51 17.72 0.58
CA LEU A 83 -0.41 18.56 -0.20
C LEU A 83 -0.36 20.03 0.26
N SER A 84 -0.26 20.29 1.57
CA SER A 84 -0.29 21.66 2.11
C SER A 84 0.80 22.56 1.55
N VAL A 85 2.04 22.03 1.43
CA VAL A 85 3.17 22.79 0.86
C VAL A 85 3.05 23.00 -0.66
N ARG A 86 2.05 22.40 -1.30
CA ARG A 86 1.74 22.50 -2.74
C ARG A 86 0.38 23.16 -3.00
N GLY A 87 -0.18 23.84 -1.99
CA GLY A 87 -1.45 24.55 -2.09
C GLY A 87 -2.70 23.67 -2.04
N GLY A 88 -2.54 22.39 -1.72
CA GLY A 88 -3.67 21.49 -1.53
C GLY A 88 -4.22 21.49 -0.10
N THR A 89 -5.41 20.94 0.08
CA THR A 89 -6.09 20.81 1.38
C THR A 89 -6.63 19.42 1.60
N VAL A 90 -6.60 18.94 2.85
CA VAL A 90 -7.19 17.69 3.28
C VAL A 90 -8.31 17.95 4.27
N ILE A 91 -9.49 17.39 3.99
CA ILE A 91 -10.71 17.48 4.79
C ILE A 91 -10.90 16.13 5.48
N ASP A 92 -10.97 16.11 6.80
CA ASP A 92 -11.19 14.87 7.55
C ASP A 92 -12.68 14.59 7.71
N LEU A 93 -13.09 13.37 7.37
CA LEU A 93 -14.44 12.84 7.55
C LEU A 93 -14.37 11.62 8.46
N ASP A 94 -14.83 11.77 9.70
CA ASP A 94 -14.75 10.74 10.74
C ASP A 94 -15.89 9.73 10.61
N LEU A 95 -15.58 8.51 10.18
CA LEU A 95 -16.56 7.44 9.99
C LEU A 95 -17.09 6.82 11.30
N ARG A 96 -16.61 7.24 12.47
CA ARG A 96 -17.25 6.87 13.73
C ARG A 96 -18.59 7.56 13.94
N VAL A 97 -18.76 8.72 13.32
CA VAL A 97 -19.95 9.58 13.50
C VAL A 97 -20.70 9.86 12.21
N LEU A 98 -20.07 9.70 11.05
CA LEU A 98 -20.67 9.95 9.75
C LEU A 98 -21.11 8.65 9.10
N ALA A 99 -22.43 8.51 8.92
CA ALA A 99 -23.00 7.49 8.05
C ALA A 99 -22.71 7.82 6.57
N PRO A 100 -22.79 6.85 5.63
CA PRO A 100 -22.46 7.10 4.21
C PRO A 100 -23.22 8.27 3.56
N ALA A 101 -24.48 8.49 3.89
CA ALA A 101 -25.24 9.65 3.39
C ALA A 101 -24.69 10.98 3.91
N ALA A 102 -24.32 11.06 5.19
CA ALA A 102 -23.71 12.25 5.77
C ALA A 102 -22.31 12.53 5.18
N VAL A 103 -21.56 11.48 4.83
CA VAL A 103 -20.30 11.66 4.06
C VAL A 103 -20.56 12.38 2.74
N CYS A 104 -21.63 12.02 2.02
CA CYS A 104 -22.01 12.70 0.76
C CYS A 104 -22.36 14.16 0.98
N ASP A 105 -23.06 14.50 2.04
CA ASP A 105 -23.42 15.89 2.38
C ASP A 105 -22.16 16.72 2.69
N GLU A 106 -21.23 16.19 3.47
CA GLU A 106 -19.96 16.86 3.75
C GLU A 106 -19.11 17.05 2.48
N LEU A 107 -19.03 16.04 1.61
CA LEU A 107 -18.30 16.13 0.34
C LEU A 107 -18.85 17.25 -0.53
N ALA A 108 -20.16 17.32 -0.67
CA ALA A 108 -20.83 18.36 -1.44
C ALA A 108 -20.64 19.76 -0.81
N GLY A 109 -20.81 19.85 0.51
CA GLY A 109 -20.67 21.12 1.26
C GLY A 109 -19.27 21.70 1.22
N HIS A 110 -18.27 20.84 1.27
CA HIS A 110 -16.87 21.26 1.22
C HIS A 110 -16.30 21.45 -0.20
N GLY A 111 -17.03 21.05 -1.25
CA GLY A 111 -16.54 21.11 -2.63
C GLY A 111 -15.27 20.26 -2.85
N ALA A 112 -15.21 19.09 -2.24
CA ALA A 112 -14.11 18.14 -2.42
C ALA A 112 -14.07 17.65 -3.87
N THR A 113 -12.86 17.57 -4.46
CA THR A 113 -12.66 17.04 -5.81
C THR A 113 -12.32 15.56 -5.81
N ALA A 114 -11.87 15.06 -4.67
CA ALA A 114 -11.59 13.64 -4.44
C ALA A 114 -11.98 13.22 -3.02
N VAL A 115 -12.38 11.97 -2.86
CA VAL A 115 -12.56 11.34 -1.55
C VAL A 115 -11.73 10.06 -1.48
N LEU A 116 -10.93 9.92 -0.42
CA LEU A 116 -10.17 8.70 -0.12
C LEU A 116 -10.91 7.90 0.93
N VAL A 117 -11.22 6.64 0.62
CA VAL A 117 -11.92 5.72 1.51
C VAL A 117 -10.90 4.90 2.29
N LEU A 118 -10.74 5.22 3.58
CA LEU A 118 -9.85 4.56 4.53
C LEU A 118 -10.68 3.84 5.60
N ALA A 119 -11.36 2.81 5.17
CA ALA A 119 -12.35 2.10 5.96
C ALA A 119 -12.20 0.59 5.85
N GLY A 120 -12.78 -0.13 6.81
CA GLY A 120 -12.83 -1.59 6.82
C GLY A 120 -13.48 -2.14 5.56
N TYR A 121 -12.98 -3.28 5.11
CA TYR A 121 -13.48 -4.01 3.95
C TYR A 121 -14.04 -5.37 4.41
N PRO A 122 -15.19 -5.80 3.93
CA PRO A 122 -16.05 -5.16 2.91
C PRO A 122 -16.78 -3.90 3.39
N GLU A 123 -17.20 -3.83 4.63
CA GLU A 123 -17.93 -2.68 5.18
C GLU A 123 -17.09 -1.92 6.21
N PRO A 124 -17.24 -0.58 6.29
CA PRO A 124 -18.18 0.27 5.57
C PRO A 124 -17.68 0.78 4.19
N ALA A 125 -16.52 0.32 3.70
CA ALA A 125 -15.93 0.83 2.45
C ALA A 125 -16.88 0.71 1.24
N THR A 126 -17.55 -0.44 1.06
CA THR A 126 -18.44 -0.66 -0.09
C THR A 126 -19.70 0.22 0.00
N SER A 127 -20.25 0.41 1.18
CA SER A 127 -21.41 1.30 1.39
C SER A 127 -21.09 2.76 1.10
N ILE A 128 -19.89 3.23 1.46
CA ILE A 128 -19.43 4.59 1.14
C ILE A 128 -19.28 4.76 -0.37
N VAL A 129 -18.61 3.83 -1.05
CA VAL A 129 -18.41 3.89 -2.51
C VAL A 129 -19.76 3.95 -3.22
N ARG A 130 -20.72 3.08 -2.88
CA ARG A 130 -22.08 3.08 -3.48
C ARG A 130 -22.81 4.39 -3.24
N SER A 131 -22.75 4.91 -2.01
CA SER A 131 -23.40 6.17 -1.68
C SER A 131 -22.85 7.33 -2.49
N VAL A 132 -21.52 7.45 -2.61
CA VAL A 132 -20.87 8.49 -3.41
C VAL A 132 -21.19 8.34 -4.90
N ARG A 133 -21.18 7.10 -5.45
CA ARG A 133 -21.50 6.84 -6.85
C ARG A 133 -22.95 7.16 -7.19
N SER A 134 -23.87 6.93 -6.27
CA SER A 134 -25.32 7.17 -6.48
C SER A 134 -25.74 8.63 -6.25
N ASP A 135 -24.92 9.45 -5.59
CA ASP A 135 -25.25 10.84 -5.31
C ASP A 135 -24.95 11.74 -6.53
N ARG A 136 -26.01 12.27 -7.15
CA ARG A 136 -25.91 13.12 -8.34
C ARG A 136 -25.09 14.39 -8.13
N ARG A 137 -25.02 14.88 -6.91
CA ARG A 137 -24.20 16.07 -6.54
C ARG A 137 -22.70 15.82 -6.68
N LEU A 138 -22.31 14.54 -6.61
CA LEU A 138 -20.92 14.07 -6.57
C LEU A 138 -20.49 13.38 -7.88
N GLY A 139 -21.22 13.55 -8.97
CA GLY A 139 -20.98 12.84 -10.24
C GLY A 139 -19.59 13.09 -10.87
N GLY A 140 -18.85 14.10 -10.44
CA GLY A 140 -17.48 14.39 -10.90
C GLY A 140 -16.40 14.10 -9.88
N ILE A 141 -16.74 13.60 -8.69
CA ILE A 141 -15.74 13.36 -7.64
C ILE A 141 -14.94 12.09 -7.92
N MET A 142 -13.63 12.15 -7.73
CA MET A 142 -12.79 10.96 -7.76
C MET A 142 -12.92 10.21 -6.42
N ILE A 143 -13.17 8.91 -6.48
CA ILE A 143 -13.08 8.03 -5.31
C ILE A 143 -11.72 7.33 -5.37
N GLY A 144 -10.95 7.35 -4.27
CA GLY A 144 -9.69 6.64 -4.14
C GLY A 144 -9.70 5.66 -2.96
N ALA A 145 -8.97 4.56 -3.06
CA ALA A 145 -8.82 3.57 -2.00
C ALA A 145 -7.33 3.19 -1.82
N PRO A 146 -6.47 4.15 -1.37
CA PRO A 146 -5.02 3.97 -1.37
C PRO A 146 -4.51 2.77 -0.55
N ALA A 147 -5.33 2.22 0.34
CA ALA A 147 -4.99 1.03 1.12
C ALA A 147 -5.02 -0.29 0.34
N GLY A 148 -5.44 -0.28 -0.93
CA GLY A 148 -5.31 -1.43 -1.84
C GLY A 148 -6.52 -2.36 -1.89
N GLN A 149 -7.68 -2.01 -1.32
CA GLN A 149 -8.87 -2.85 -1.36
C GLN A 149 -9.31 -3.24 -2.79
N PRO A 150 -9.20 -2.37 -3.83
CA PRO A 150 -9.56 -2.74 -5.20
C PRO A 150 -8.69 -3.83 -5.83
N GLU A 151 -7.53 -4.18 -5.25
CA GLU A 151 -6.71 -5.30 -5.71
C GLU A 151 -7.46 -6.64 -5.62
N PHE A 152 -8.28 -6.82 -4.59
CA PHE A 152 -8.90 -8.11 -4.31
C PHE A 152 -10.13 -8.38 -5.18
N ALA A 153 -10.28 -9.62 -5.65
CA ALA A 153 -11.40 -10.03 -6.51
C ALA A 153 -12.78 -9.79 -5.85
N GLY A 154 -12.86 -9.89 -4.53
CA GLY A 154 -14.06 -9.59 -3.76
C GLY A 154 -14.58 -8.17 -3.95
N TRP A 155 -13.72 -7.21 -4.27
CA TRP A 155 -14.10 -5.82 -4.51
C TRP A 155 -15.10 -5.69 -5.66
N LEU A 156 -14.78 -6.27 -6.82
CA LEU A 156 -15.70 -6.26 -7.98
C LEU A 156 -16.96 -7.10 -7.75
N ARG A 157 -16.86 -8.23 -7.04
CA ARG A 157 -18.06 -9.03 -6.72
C ARG A 157 -19.07 -8.25 -5.90
N LEU A 158 -18.60 -7.35 -5.03
CA LEU A 158 -19.46 -6.55 -4.17
C LEU A 158 -19.95 -5.26 -4.84
N LEU A 159 -19.12 -4.60 -5.61
CA LEU A 159 -19.41 -3.28 -6.17
C LEU A 159 -19.78 -3.30 -7.65
N GLY A 160 -19.50 -4.39 -8.38
CA GLY A 160 -19.69 -4.40 -9.82
C GLY A 160 -18.92 -3.25 -10.49
N ASP A 161 -19.58 -2.55 -11.41
CA ASP A 161 -19.01 -1.43 -12.14
C ASP A 161 -18.65 -0.24 -11.24
N ASP A 162 -19.34 -0.04 -10.11
CA ASP A 162 -19.00 1.00 -9.13
C ASP A 162 -17.61 0.83 -8.53
N GLY A 163 -17.09 -0.38 -8.53
CA GLY A 163 -15.75 -0.71 -8.02
C GLY A 163 -14.61 -0.46 -9.00
N ALA A 164 -14.91 -0.14 -10.27
CA ALA A 164 -13.91 0.19 -11.28
C ALA A 164 -13.53 1.68 -11.26
N GLY A 165 -12.35 2.02 -11.80
CA GLY A 165 -11.87 3.39 -11.86
C GLY A 165 -11.59 4.01 -10.49
N ILE A 166 -11.26 3.21 -9.47
CA ILE A 166 -10.91 3.67 -8.13
C ILE A 166 -9.40 3.51 -7.95
N PRO A 167 -8.61 4.61 -7.96
CA PRO A 167 -7.16 4.55 -7.79
C PRO A 167 -6.74 4.01 -6.43
N PHE A 168 -5.68 3.18 -6.44
CA PHE A 168 -5.08 2.64 -5.22
C PHE A 168 -3.57 2.40 -5.41
N LEU A 169 -2.85 2.23 -4.28
CA LEU A 169 -1.44 1.88 -4.28
C LEU A 169 -1.26 0.38 -4.52
N ARG A 170 -0.43 0.03 -5.50
CA ARG A 170 -0.07 -1.34 -5.82
C ARG A 170 1.44 -1.50 -5.76
N TYR A 171 1.92 -2.48 -5.00
CA TYR A 171 3.35 -2.68 -4.76
C TYR A 171 3.97 -3.67 -5.76
N LEU A 172 3.70 -3.42 -7.04
CA LEU A 172 4.28 -4.12 -8.18
C LEU A 172 4.92 -3.13 -9.16
N PRO A 173 5.94 -3.56 -9.94
CA PRO A 173 6.48 -2.76 -11.02
C PRO A 173 5.51 -2.73 -12.21
N ALA A 174 5.70 -1.78 -13.13
CA ALA A 174 4.93 -1.72 -14.39
C ALA A 174 5.11 -2.99 -15.24
N ARG A 175 6.26 -3.64 -15.11
CA ARG A 175 6.56 -4.94 -15.72
C ARG A 175 7.29 -5.80 -14.69
N LEU A 176 6.78 -6.99 -14.45
CA LEU A 176 7.45 -7.99 -13.61
C LEU A 176 8.81 -8.38 -14.19
N SER A 177 9.72 -8.81 -13.32
CA SER A 177 10.97 -9.42 -13.73
C SER A 177 10.71 -10.72 -14.54
N PRO A 178 11.69 -11.24 -15.30
CA PRO A 178 11.54 -12.55 -15.94
C PRO A 178 11.17 -13.67 -14.96
N LEU A 179 11.70 -13.63 -13.74
CA LEU A 179 11.30 -14.51 -12.64
C LEU A 179 9.85 -14.27 -12.25
N GLY A 180 9.46 -13.01 -12.08
CA GLY A 180 8.10 -12.62 -11.73
C GLY A 180 7.06 -13.11 -12.73
N ALA A 181 7.32 -12.99 -14.03
CA ALA A 181 6.42 -13.48 -15.07
C ALA A 181 6.23 -15.01 -15.03
N ARG A 182 7.30 -15.77 -14.77
CA ARG A 182 7.20 -17.23 -14.59
C ARG A 182 6.41 -17.59 -13.33
N VAL A 183 6.65 -16.88 -12.23
CA VAL A 183 5.96 -17.10 -10.96
C VAL A 183 4.48 -16.74 -11.09
N GLU A 184 4.13 -15.65 -11.78
CA GLU A 184 2.75 -15.26 -12.08
C GLU A 184 2.01 -16.37 -12.82
N THR A 185 2.62 -16.91 -13.89
CA THR A 185 2.04 -18.04 -14.65
C THR A 185 1.79 -19.24 -13.75
N ALA A 186 2.80 -19.63 -12.95
CA ALA A 186 2.66 -20.78 -12.04
C ALA A 186 1.62 -20.56 -10.93
N MET A 187 1.45 -19.31 -10.47
CA MET A 187 0.40 -18.94 -9.52
C MET A 187 -0.98 -19.03 -10.14
N HIS A 188 -1.15 -18.52 -11.37
CA HIS A 188 -2.43 -18.62 -12.10
C HIS A 188 -2.88 -20.07 -12.31
N GLU A 189 -1.93 -20.99 -12.54
CA GLU A 189 -2.23 -22.41 -12.70
C GLU A 189 -2.68 -23.08 -11.39
N ARG A 190 -2.29 -22.56 -10.24
CA ARG A 190 -2.49 -23.20 -8.93
C ARG A 190 -3.53 -22.52 -8.04
N LEU A 191 -3.79 -21.23 -8.27
CA LEU A 191 -4.72 -20.43 -7.47
C LEU A 191 -6.06 -20.31 -8.21
N ALA A 192 -7.15 -20.30 -7.46
CA ALA A 192 -8.48 -20.08 -8.00
C ALA A 192 -8.72 -18.62 -8.46
N GLU A 193 -7.87 -17.70 -8.00
CA GLU A 193 -7.95 -16.26 -8.30
C GLU A 193 -6.58 -15.76 -8.80
N ALA A 194 -6.59 -14.62 -9.51
CA ALA A 194 -5.36 -13.96 -9.92
C ALA A 194 -4.51 -13.57 -8.70
N PRO A 195 -3.18 -13.77 -8.73
CA PRO A 195 -2.31 -13.41 -7.62
C PRO A 195 -2.32 -11.90 -7.39
N SER A 196 -2.54 -11.49 -6.14
CA SER A 196 -2.38 -10.10 -5.72
C SER A 196 -0.90 -9.77 -5.51
N PHE A 197 -0.56 -8.48 -5.36
CA PHE A 197 0.82 -8.07 -5.04
C PHE A 197 1.38 -8.77 -3.79
N VAL A 198 0.53 -9.13 -2.84
CA VAL A 198 0.92 -9.83 -1.60
C VAL A 198 1.52 -11.22 -1.88
N ALA A 199 1.05 -11.91 -2.92
CA ALA A 199 1.58 -13.20 -3.31
C ALA A 199 3.04 -13.09 -3.81
N PHE A 200 3.34 -12.05 -4.58
CA PHE A 200 4.71 -11.74 -5.02
C PHE A 200 5.61 -11.33 -3.85
N GLU A 201 5.08 -10.55 -2.89
CA GLU A 201 5.81 -10.21 -1.66
C GLU A 201 6.18 -11.46 -0.87
N GLY A 202 5.26 -12.41 -0.75
CA GLY A 202 5.51 -13.69 -0.09
C GLY A 202 6.61 -14.50 -0.79
N TYR A 203 6.57 -14.58 -2.12
CA TYR A 203 7.60 -15.27 -2.89
C TYR A 203 8.98 -14.61 -2.71
N ASP A 204 9.05 -13.30 -2.83
CA ASP A 204 10.30 -12.54 -2.64
C ASP A 204 10.86 -12.71 -1.23
N THR A 205 9.99 -12.76 -0.21
CA THR A 205 10.37 -13.03 1.18
C THR A 205 11.09 -14.37 1.31
N VAL A 206 10.51 -15.44 0.75
CA VAL A 206 11.12 -16.77 0.77
C VAL A 206 12.44 -16.79 -0.01
N THR A 207 12.50 -16.12 -1.15
CA THR A 207 13.72 -16.02 -1.96
C THR A 207 14.87 -15.36 -1.18
N VAL A 208 14.61 -14.24 -0.51
CA VAL A 208 15.61 -13.55 0.33
C VAL A 208 16.07 -14.43 1.48
N LEU A 209 15.13 -15.05 2.22
CA LEU A 209 15.46 -15.91 3.36
C LEU A 209 16.25 -17.13 2.93
N ALA A 210 15.85 -17.78 1.83
CA ALA A 210 16.58 -18.95 1.30
C ALA A 210 18.01 -18.58 0.92
N GLY A 211 18.23 -17.45 0.27
CA GLY A 211 19.58 -16.95 -0.06
C GLY A 211 20.43 -16.70 1.17
N LEU A 212 19.86 -16.05 2.18
CA LEU A 212 20.55 -15.76 3.44
C LEU A 212 20.92 -17.02 4.20
N LEU A 213 20.00 -17.96 4.34
CA LEU A 213 20.22 -19.22 5.05
C LEU A 213 21.21 -20.12 4.31
N SER A 214 21.18 -20.15 2.98
CA SER A 214 22.15 -20.90 2.18
C SER A 214 23.58 -20.39 2.36
N SER A 215 23.74 -19.07 2.54
CA SER A 215 25.07 -18.44 2.66
C SER A 215 25.59 -18.41 4.10
N ASN A 216 24.71 -18.35 5.10
CA ASN A 216 25.07 -18.10 6.51
C ASN A 216 24.71 -19.25 7.45
N GLY A 217 24.04 -20.30 6.96
CA GLY A 217 23.43 -21.31 7.81
C GLY A 217 22.35 -20.71 8.71
N THR A 218 22.17 -21.30 9.89
CA THR A 218 21.16 -20.86 10.88
C THR A 218 21.75 -19.95 11.98
N ASP A 219 22.96 -19.44 11.78
CA ASP A 219 23.56 -18.48 12.71
C ASP A 219 22.85 -17.13 12.61
N ARG A 220 22.11 -16.80 13.66
CA ARG A 220 21.26 -15.60 13.72
C ARG A 220 22.03 -14.31 13.49
N ALA A 221 23.20 -14.18 14.12
CA ALA A 221 24.01 -12.97 14.01
C ALA A 221 24.57 -12.80 12.59
N ARG A 222 25.05 -13.88 11.97
CA ARG A 222 25.51 -13.85 10.58
C ARG A 222 24.40 -13.50 9.61
N VAL A 223 23.20 -14.05 9.81
CA VAL A 223 22.01 -13.71 9.00
C VAL A 223 21.71 -12.21 9.12
N ALA A 224 21.61 -11.67 10.34
CA ALA A 224 21.33 -10.23 10.54
C ALA A 224 22.42 -9.32 9.95
N GLN A 225 23.70 -9.67 10.13
CA GLN A 225 24.82 -8.92 9.55
C GLN A 225 24.89 -8.99 8.02
N SER A 226 24.08 -9.85 7.42
CA SER A 226 24.05 -10.02 5.95
C SER A 226 22.98 -9.19 5.25
N TRP A 227 22.06 -8.52 5.95
CA TRP A 227 21.08 -7.65 5.32
C TRP A 227 21.68 -6.68 4.29
N PRO A 228 22.75 -5.91 4.59
CA PRO A 228 23.33 -4.96 3.63
C PRO A 228 24.00 -5.62 2.41
N ARG A 229 24.22 -6.93 2.46
CA ARG A 229 24.83 -7.71 1.37
C ARG A 229 23.82 -8.48 0.52
N VAL A 230 22.53 -8.40 0.89
CA VAL A 230 21.47 -9.02 0.08
C VAL A 230 21.44 -8.36 -1.30
N ALA A 231 21.61 -9.17 -2.33
CA ALA A 231 21.47 -8.78 -3.73
C ALA A 231 20.88 -9.98 -4.48
N VAL A 232 19.56 -10.06 -4.52
CA VAL A 232 18.85 -11.19 -5.13
C VAL A 232 17.84 -10.72 -6.18
N GLU A 233 17.67 -11.47 -7.25
CA GLU A 233 16.59 -11.25 -8.19
C GLU A 233 15.29 -11.75 -7.57
N GLY A 234 14.35 -10.82 -7.32
CA GLY A 234 12.99 -11.12 -6.90
C GLY A 234 12.01 -11.08 -8.07
N THR A 235 10.77 -11.41 -7.78
CA THR A 235 9.67 -11.34 -8.74
C THR A 235 9.40 -9.90 -9.21
N ARG A 236 9.63 -8.93 -8.34
CA ARG A 236 9.36 -7.51 -8.54
C ARG A 236 10.59 -6.70 -8.95
N GLY A 237 11.74 -7.33 -9.11
CA GLY A 237 13.02 -6.72 -9.49
C GLY A 237 14.15 -7.09 -8.56
N GLN A 238 15.28 -6.39 -8.69
CA GLN A 238 16.48 -6.61 -7.88
C GLN A 238 16.26 -6.12 -6.45
N ILE A 239 16.39 -7.02 -5.48
CA ILE A 239 16.21 -6.72 -4.06
C ILE A 239 17.57 -6.44 -3.43
N GLN A 240 17.71 -5.24 -2.86
CA GLN A 240 18.87 -4.80 -2.12
C GLN A 240 18.41 -3.96 -0.93
N PHE A 241 18.99 -4.19 0.24
CA PHE A 241 18.66 -3.43 1.44
C PHE A 241 19.65 -2.31 1.70
N SER A 242 19.11 -1.16 2.09
CA SER A 242 19.88 -0.03 2.58
C SER A 242 19.17 0.62 3.76
N ARG A 243 19.87 1.48 4.49
CA ARG A 243 19.30 2.41 5.46
C ARG A 243 19.35 3.81 4.89
N THR A 244 18.28 4.56 5.06
CA THR A 244 18.19 5.97 4.70
C THR A 244 17.82 6.79 5.92
N PRO A 245 18.15 8.10 5.98
CA PRO A 245 17.71 8.95 7.08
C PRO A 245 16.19 8.84 7.31
N GLY A 246 15.80 8.67 8.58
CA GLY A 246 14.39 8.52 8.99
C GLY A 246 13.81 7.10 8.89
N ILE A 247 14.61 6.11 8.43
CA ILE A 247 14.21 4.69 8.40
C ILE A 247 15.14 3.89 9.30
N SER A 248 14.61 3.32 10.37
CA SER A 248 15.37 2.64 11.42
C SER A 248 15.65 1.16 11.14
N VAL A 249 15.11 0.59 10.08
CA VAL A 249 15.33 -0.81 9.66
C VAL A 249 16.08 -0.88 8.34
N TRP A 250 16.65 -2.05 8.03
CA TRP A 250 17.12 -2.33 6.67
C TRP A 250 15.94 -2.35 5.70
N GLN A 251 15.94 -1.48 4.70
CA GLN A 251 14.82 -1.26 3.78
C GLN A 251 15.22 -1.63 2.35
N TRP A 252 14.35 -2.34 1.62
CA TRP A 252 14.49 -2.41 0.16
C TRP A 252 14.27 -1.01 -0.43
N ALA A 253 15.37 -0.36 -0.83
CA ALA A 253 15.38 1.05 -1.18
C ALA A 253 14.48 1.40 -2.38
N TRP A 254 14.39 0.49 -3.34
CA TRP A 254 13.70 0.68 -4.62
C TRP A 254 12.51 -0.27 -4.78
N ALA A 255 11.82 -0.56 -3.69
CA ALA A 255 10.60 -1.35 -3.74
C ALA A 255 9.58 -0.68 -4.68
N PRO A 256 9.06 -1.40 -5.69
CA PRO A 256 8.20 -0.80 -6.70
C PRO A 256 6.85 -0.37 -6.16
N ILE A 257 6.38 0.77 -6.62
CA ILE A 257 5.06 1.34 -6.27
C ILE A 257 4.42 1.91 -7.52
N GLN A 258 3.13 1.68 -7.67
CA GLN A 258 2.30 2.28 -8.71
C GLN A 258 1.00 2.79 -8.10
N VAL A 259 0.42 3.81 -8.70
CA VAL A 259 -1.00 4.10 -8.57
C VAL A 259 -1.70 3.46 -9.76
N VAL A 260 -2.63 2.58 -9.47
CA VAL A 260 -3.40 1.87 -10.50
C VAL A 260 -4.89 1.94 -10.17
N ASP A 261 -5.72 1.69 -11.16
CA ASP A 261 -7.13 1.38 -10.94
C ASP A 261 -7.52 0.11 -11.71
N ARG A 262 -8.71 -0.40 -11.44
CA ARG A 262 -9.36 -1.35 -12.33
C ARG A 262 -9.93 -0.60 -13.52
N ASP A 263 -9.57 -1.02 -14.74
CA ASP A 263 -10.01 -0.36 -15.97
C ASP A 263 -11.56 -0.36 -16.06
N PRO A 264 -12.23 0.80 -16.11
CA PRO A 264 -13.67 0.85 -16.26
C PRO A 264 -14.22 0.14 -17.50
N ALA A 265 -13.43 0.04 -18.57
CA ALA A 265 -13.82 -0.67 -19.79
C ALA A 265 -13.58 -2.18 -19.69
N LYS A 266 -12.65 -2.62 -18.84
CA LYS A 266 -12.27 -4.03 -18.62
C LYS A 266 -11.89 -4.24 -17.14
N PRO A 267 -12.86 -4.34 -16.21
CA PRO A 267 -12.60 -4.33 -14.78
C PRO A 267 -11.76 -5.50 -14.24
N ASP A 268 -11.55 -6.52 -15.04
CA ASP A 268 -10.61 -7.63 -14.80
C ASP A 268 -9.14 -7.22 -14.98
N ARG A 269 -8.87 -6.04 -15.55
CA ARG A 269 -7.52 -5.51 -15.81
C ARG A 269 -7.23 -4.29 -14.96
N PHE A 270 -5.95 -4.11 -14.67
CA PHE A 270 -5.45 -2.89 -14.03
C PHE A 270 -4.85 -1.95 -15.07
N ARG A 271 -5.14 -0.64 -14.91
CA ARG A 271 -4.46 0.45 -15.62
C ARG A 271 -3.46 1.11 -14.70
N VAL A 272 -2.26 1.36 -15.19
CA VAL A 272 -1.28 2.18 -14.48
C VAL A 272 -1.62 3.65 -14.72
N LEU A 273 -1.86 4.38 -13.66
CA LEU A 273 -2.20 5.80 -13.67
C LEU A 273 -0.99 6.68 -13.36
N HIS A 274 -0.10 6.20 -12.49
CA HIS A 274 1.11 6.91 -12.08
C HIS A 274 2.16 5.91 -11.58
N THR A 275 3.45 6.21 -11.80
CA THR A 275 4.60 5.45 -11.32
C THR A 275 5.59 6.37 -10.62
N SER A 276 6.35 5.83 -9.69
CA SER A 276 7.49 6.53 -9.07
C SER A 276 8.65 6.70 -10.04
#